data_6fcd13522a76475b869dfb8f9818dd8d
#
_entry.id   6fcd13522a76475b869dfb8f9818dd8d
#
_cell.length_a   1.000
_cell.length_b   1.000
_cell.length_c   1.000
_cell.angle_alpha   90.00
_cell.angle_beta   90.00
_cell.angle_gamma   90.00
#
_symmetry.space_group_name_H-M   'P 1'
#
loop_
_entity.id
_entity.type
_entity.pdbx_description
1 polymer ?
#
loop_
_entity_poly.entity_id
_entity_poly.type
_entity_poly.pdbx_seq_one_letter_code
_entity_poly.pdbx_strand_id
1 'polypeptide(L)'
;MNQYETVFILNLVLSDTQVEETAKKFQDFLTSRGASMVAKENWGLKKLAYPIQNKKSGFYHLFEFTAPAEVITEFELEFRRDERVMRYLTVKLDKHAVAWAEKRRQKLKTA
;
A
#
# COMPACT_ATOMS: atom_id res chain seq x y z
N MET A 1 -18.29 5.82 -4.20
CA MET A 1 -16.93 5.52 -3.74
C MET A 1 -15.96 5.53 -4.89
N ASN A 2 -14.75 5.99 -4.64
CA ASN A 2 -13.68 5.97 -5.62
C ASN A 2 -12.77 4.76 -5.39
N GLN A 3 -12.08 4.33 -6.42
CA GLN A 3 -11.08 3.26 -6.32
C GLN A 3 -9.68 3.87 -6.27
N TYR A 4 -8.85 3.36 -5.36
CA TYR A 4 -7.51 3.85 -5.12
C TYR A 4 -6.50 2.71 -5.09
N GLU A 5 -5.26 3.06 -5.38
CA GLU A 5 -4.12 2.18 -5.23
C GLU A 5 -3.07 2.90 -4.39
N THR A 6 -2.58 2.25 -3.34
CA THR A 6 -1.53 2.78 -2.48
C THR A 6 -0.34 1.84 -2.48
N VAL A 7 0.83 2.39 -2.80
CA VAL A 7 2.11 1.70 -2.60
C VAL A 7 2.77 2.32 -1.39
N PHE A 8 3.21 1.51 -0.44
CA PHE A 8 3.96 2.00 0.71
C PHE A 8 5.16 1.11 0.99
N ILE A 9 6.19 1.73 1.54
CA ILE A 9 7.48 1.09 1.78
C ILE A 9 7.77 1.13 3.27
N LEU A 10 8.00 -0.04 3.87
CA LEU A 10 8.31 -0.18 5.29
C LEU A 10 9.82 -0.33 5.50
N ASN A 11 10.28 0.12 6.66
CA ASN A 11 11.68 0.11 7.02
C ASN A 11 12.25 -1.31 7.04
N LEU A 12 13.40 -1.50 6.43
CA LEU A 12 14.06 -2.80 6.29
C LEU A 12 14.52 -3.42 7.62
N VAL A 13 14.61 -2.63 8.69
CA VAL A 13 15.00 -3.14 10.01
C VAL A 13 13.88 -3.91 10.72
N LEU A 14 12.66 -3.88 10.17
CA LEU A 14 11.53 -4.61 10.76
C LEU A 14 11.67 -6.10 10.53
N SER A 15 11.23 -6.90 11.52
CA SER A 15 11.11 -8.34 11.35
C SER A 15 9.90 -8.66 10.47
N ASP A 16 9.82 -9.89 9.96
CA ASP A 16 8.67 -10.32 9.14
C ASP A 16 7.35 -10.16 9.89
N THR A 17 7.33 -10.49 11.18
CA THR A 17 6.15 -10.31 12.02
C THR A 17 5.74 -8.85 12.13
N GLN A 18 6.71 -7.95 12.32
CA GLN A 18 6.45 -6.51 12.38
C GLN A 18 5.93 -5.96 11.06
N VAL A 19 6.44 -6.45 9.93
CA VAL A 19 5.97 -6.06 8.61
C VAL A 19 4.50 -6.47 8.43
N GLU A 20 4.15 -7.70 8.79
CA GLU A 20 2.77 -8.18 8.70
C GLU A 20 1.82 -7.41 9.61
N GLU A 21 2.23 -7.14 10.84
CA GLU A 21 1.43 -6.36 11.80
C GLU A 21 1.19 -4.95 11.29
N THR A 22 2.21 -4.33 10.71
CA THR A 22 2.10 -2.97 10.18
C THR A 22 1.15 -2.94 8.98
N ALA A 23 1.28 -3.87 8.07
CA ALA A 23 0.38 -3.96 6.91
C ALA A 23 -1.07 -4.20 7.35
N LYS A 24 -1.26 -5.08 8.34
CA LYS A 24 -2.59 -5.35 8.89
C LYS A 24 -3.19 -4.12 9.56
N LYS A 25 -2.38 -3.36 10.29
CA LYS A 25 -2.82 -2.11 10.92
C LYS A 25 -3.46 -1.17 9.89
N PHE A 26 -2.81 -0.97 8.75
CA PHE A 26 -3.30 -0.09 7.70
C PHE A 26 -4.54 -0.67 7.01
N GLN A 27 -4.58 -1.97 6.78
CA GLN A 27 -5.76 -2.63 6.24
C GLN A 27 -6.96 -2.46 7.17
N ASP A 28 -6.77 -2.72 8.45
CA ASP A 28 -7.85 -2.60 9.46
C ASP A 28 -8.34 -1.17 9.59
N PHE A 29 -7.42 -0.20 9.47
CA PHE A 29 -7.80 1.21 9.45
C PHE A 29 -8.76 1.51 8.30
N LEU A 30 -8.43 1.06 7.09
CA LEU A 30 -9.27 1.26 5.92
C LEU A 30 -10.64 0.60 6.08
N THR A 31 -10.67 -0.65 6.51
CA THR A 31 -11.94 -1.38 6.67
C THR A 31 -12.79 -0.77 7.78
N SER A 32 -12.19 -0.26 8.84
CA SER A 32 -12.92 0.42 9.93
C SER A 32 -13.55 1.74 9.48
N ARG A 33 -13.05 2.33 8.40
CA ARG A 33 -13.57 3.59 7.85
C ARG A 33 -14.50 3.37 6.66
N GLY A 34 -14.95 2.14 6.44
CA GLY A 34 -15.90 1.82 5.38
C GLY A 34 -15.28 1.55 4.03
N ALA A 35 -13.96 1.43 3.94
CA ALA A 35 -13.29 1.04 2.71
C ALA A 35 -13.43 -0.47 2.47
N SER A 36 -13.44 -0.86 1.20
CA SER A 36 -13.44 -2.27 0.80
C SER A 36 -12.14 -2.60 0.09
N MET A 37 -11.43 -3.61 0.59
CA MET A 37 -10.19 -4.06 -0.03
C MET A 37 -10.50 -4.83 -1.31
N VAL A 38 -9.89 -4.43 -2.42
CA VAL A 38 -9.99 -5.12 -3.70
C VAL A 38 -8.84 -6.11 -3.86
N ALA A 39 -7.63 -5.68 -3.53
CA ALA A 39 -6.44 -6.54 -3.60
C ALA A 39 -5.37 -6.01 -2.66
N LYS A 40 -4.51 -6.91 -2.22
CA LYS A 40 -3.29 -6.54 -1.51
C LYS A 40 -2.16 -7.42 -2.00
N GLU A 41 -0.99 -6.82 -2.19
CA GLU A 41 0.20 -7.51 -2.64
C GLU A 41 1.37 -7.19 -1.71
N ASN A 42 2.13 -8.19 -1.35
CA ASN A 42 3.38 -8.04 -0.63
C ASN A 42 4.51 -8.34 -1.61
N TRP A 43 5.21 -7.30 -2.03
CA TRP A 43 6.31 -7.45 -2.99
C TRP A 43 7.63 -7.81 -2.32
N GLY A 44 7.66 -7.85 -1.00
CA GLY A 44 8.83 -8.22 -0.24
C GLY A 44 9.89 -7.12 -0.19
N LEU A 45 11.10 -7.52 0.17
CA LEU A 45 12.24 -6.61 0.26
C LEU A 45 12.75 -6.27 -1.14
N LYS A 46 12.76 -4.99 -1.48
CA LYS A 46 13.22 -4.51 -2.78
C LYS A 46 14.18 -3.35 -2.62
N LYS A 47 15.10 -3.24 -3.57
CA LYS A 47 16.06 -2.15 -3.63
C LYS A 47 15.34 -0.87 -4.06
N LEU A 48 15.61 0.23 -3.35
CA LEU A 48 15.06 1.53 -3.67
C LEU A 48 15.79 2.14 -4.87
N ALA A 49 15.04 2.83 -5.73
CA ALA A 49 15.62 3.59 -6.85
C ALA A 49 16.54 4.70 -6.32
N TYR A 50 16.13 5.34 -5.21
CA TYR A 50 16.93 6.36 -4.53
C TYR A 50 17.00 6.02 -3.06
N PRO A 51 18.19 6.17 -2.40
CA PRO A 51 18.29 5.96 -0.97
C PRO A 51 17.40 6.94 -0.20
N ILE A 52 16.70 6.44 0.84
CA ILE A 52 15.90 7.25 1.74
C ILE A 52 16.50 7.09 3.13
N GLN A 53 16.89 8.18 3.77
CA GLN A 53 17.51 8.15 5.11
C GLN A 53 18.70 7.18 5.17
N ASN A 54 19.52 7.15 4.12
CA ASN A 54 20.67 6.25 3.94
C ASN A 54 20.28 4.75 3.84
N LYS A 55 19.02 4.44 3.67
CA LYS A 55 18.53 3.08 3.44
C LYS A 55 18.42 2.81 1.93
N LYS A 56 18.92 1.66 1.50
CA LYS A 56 18.93 1.27 0.09
C LYS A 56 17.80 0.33 -0.31
N SER A 57 17.09 -0.23 0.67
CA SER A 57 16.02 -1.21 0.45
C SER A 57 14.89 -1.00 1.44
N GLY A 58 13.72 -1.54 1.11
CA GLY A 58 12.57 -1.51 1.98
C GLY A 58 11.57 -2.59 1.59
N PHE A 59 10.61 -2.85 2.46
CA PHE A 59 9.53 -3.80 2.20
C PHE A 59 8.39 -3.09 1.47
N TYR A 60 8.11 -3.52 0.25
CA TYR A 60 7.09 -2.92 -0.62
C TYR A 60 5.76 -3.63 -0.46
N HIS A 61 4.71 -2.85 -0.29
CA HIS A 61 3.32 -3.33 -0.25
C HIS A 61 2.45 -2.52 -1.19
N LEU A 62 1.47 -3.18 -1.79
CA LEU A 62 0.44 -2.55 -2.62
C LEU A 62 -0.93 -2.88 -2.05
N PHE A 63 -1.76 -1.86 -1.85
CA PHE A 63 -3.17 -2.02 -1.52
C PHE A 63 -4.01 -1.40 -2.63
N GLU A 64 -5.00 -2.14 -3.11
CA GLU A 64 -6.03 -1.61 -3.99
C GLU A 64 -7.37 -1.71 -3.25
N PHE A 65 -8.11 -0.62 -3.20
CA PHE A 65 -9.33 -0.56 -2.40
C PHE A 65 -10.28 0.50 -2.93
N THR A 66 -11.55 0.40 -2.52
CA THR A 66 -12.54 1.44 -2.76
C THR A 66 -12.85 2.14 -1.44
N ALA A 67 -12.98 3.46 -1.48
CA ALA A 67 -13.22 4.26 -0.29
C ALA A 67 -13.83 5.61 -0.64
N PRO A 68 -14.53 6.26 0.33
CA PRO A 68 -14.87 7.68 0.20
C PRO A 68 -13.59 8.53 0.15
N ALA A 69 -13.65 9.66 -0.57
CA ALA A 69 -12.48 10.53 -0.73
C ALA A 69 -11.92 11.03 0.60
N GLU A 70 -12.78 11.26 1.59
CA GLU A 70 -12.38 11.76 2.91
C GLU A 70 -11.45 10.81 3.66
N VAL A 71 -11.61 9.51 3.42
CA VAL A 71 -10.81 8.48 4.08
C VAL A 71 -9.34 8.57 3.68
N ILE A 72 -9.06 9.01 2.47
CA ILE A 72 -7.68 9.07 1.95
C ILE A 72 -6.82 10.04 2.75
N THR A 73 -7.34 11.20 3.09
CA THR A 73 -6.61 12.20 3.91
C THR A 73 -6.23 11.61 5.26
N GLU A 74 -7.17 10.91 5.92
CA GLU A 74 -6.92 10.26 7.20
C GLU A 74 -5.93 9.11 7.07
N PHE A 75 -6.03 8.35 5.99
CA PHE A 75 -5.15 7.21 5.72
C PHE A 75 -3.71 7.67 5.50
N GLU A 76 -3.51 8.72 4.72
CA GLU A 76 -2.19 9.29 4.50
C GLU A 76 -1.60 9.87 5.77
N LEU A 77 -2.43 10.42 6.65
CA LEU A 77 -1.99 10.91 7.95
C LEU A 77 -1.47 9.77 8.83
N GLU A 78 -2.11 8.61 8.78
CA GLU A 78 -1.64 7.41 9.51
C GLU A 78 -0.25 6.97 9.02
N PHE A 79 -0.01 7.00 7.71
CA PHE A 79 1.32 6.72 7.17
C PHE A 79 2.36 7.73 7.68
N ARG A 80 2.00 8.99 7.68
CA ARG A 80 2.90 10.08 8.09
C ARG A 80 3.29 9.98 9.56
N ARG A 81 2.39 9.48 10.41
CA ARG A 81 2.61 9.33 11.85
C ARG A 81 3.36 8.06 12.21
N ASP A 82 3.45 7.10 11.29
CA ASP A 82 4.07 5.81 11.57
C ASP A 82 5.54 5.81 11.13
N GLU A 83 6.45 5.75 12.09
CA GLU A 83 7.88 5.76 11.84
C GLU A 83 8.37 4.56 11.03
N ARG A 84 7.59 3.48 10.99
CA ARG A 84 7.93 2.29 10.22
C ARG A 84 7.75 2.49 8.72
N VAL A 85 6.98 3.50 8.31
CA VAL A 85 6.73 3.81 6.90
C VAL A 85 7.79 4.79 6.41
N MET A 86 8.56 4.37 5.41
CA MET A 86 9.58 5.21 4.80
C MET A 86 8.98 6.12 3.73
N ARG A 87 8.05 5.59 2.94
CA ARG A 87 7.44 6.31 1.84
C ARG A 87 6.08 5.71 1.50
N TYR A 88 5.19 6.53 0.97
CA TYR A 88 3.89 6.08 0.49
C TYR A 88 3.45 6.92 -0.71
N LEU A 89 2.61 6.33 -1.54
CA LEU A 89 1.98 7.03 -2.66
C LEU A 89 0.60 6.45 -2.89
N THR A 90 -0.43 7.28 -2.84
CA THR A 90 -1.80 6.89 -3.13
C THR A 90 -2.27 7.59 -4.40
N VAL A 91 -2.82 6.83 -5.33
CA VAL A 91 -3.36 7.37 -6.58
C VAL A 91 -4.81 6.94 -6.75
N LYS A 92 -5.63 7.83 -7.28
CA LYS A 92 -7.00 7.52 -7.65
C LYS A 92 -6.98 6.83 -9.01
N LEU A 93 -7.66 5.68 -9.10
CA LEU A 93 -7.74 4.94 -10.34
C LEU A 93 -8.95 5.38 -11.15
N ASP A 94 -8.72 5.70 -12.40
CA ASP A 94 -9.80 5.94 -13.35
C ASP A 94 -10.26 4.60 -13.96
N LYS A 95 -11.25 4.66 -14.83
CA LYS A 95 -11.83 3.47 -15.45
C LYS A 95 -10.80 2.62 -16.20
N HIS A 96 -9.87 3.26 -16.90
CA HIS A 96 -8.82 2.57 -17.66
C HIS A 96 -7.77 1.95 -16.73
N ALA A 97 -7.39 2.67 -15.70
CA ALA A 97 -6.43 2.20 -14.70
C ALA A 97 -6.98 1.00 -13.94
N VAL A 98 -8.28 0.99 -13.62
CA VAL A 98 -8.93 -0.15 -12.97
C VAL A 98 -8.86 -1.40 -13.84
N ALA A 99 -9.18 -1.27 -15.12
CA ALA A 99 -9.13 -2.39 -16.07
C ALA A 99 -7.70 -2.93 -16.21
N TRP A 100 -6.72 -2.04 -16.27
CA TRP A 100 -5.31 -2.42 -16.35
C TRP A 100 -4.84 -3.15 -15.10
N ALA A 101 -5.26 -2.67 -13.92
CA ALA A 101 -4.92 -3.29 -12.64
C ALA A 101 -5.48 -4.72 -12.53
N GLU A 102 -6.71 -4.93 -12.99
CA GLU A 102 -7.32 -6.26 -13.04
C GLU A 102 -6.53 -7.20 -13.96
N LYS A 103 -6.13 -6.73 -15.12
CA LYS A 103 -5.30 -7.48 -16.06
C LYS A 103 -3.97 -7.88 -15.44
N ARG A 104 -3.34 -6.96 -14.74
CA ARG A 104 -2.07 -7.21 -14.05
C ARG A 104 -2.22 -8.29 -12.98
N ARG A 105 -3.30 -8.24 -12.18
CA ARG A 105 -3.56 -9.24 -11.15
C ARG A 105 -3.78 -10.63 -11.75
N GLN A 106 -4.53 -10.73 -12.83
CA GLN A 106 -4.76 -11.98 -13.51
C GLN A 106 -3.45 -12.59 -14.05
N LYS A 107 -2.59 -11.74 -14.59
CA LYS A 107 -1.27 -12.15 -15.09
C LYS A 107 -0.41 -12.70 -13.97
N LEU A 108 -0.44 -12.08 -12.79
CA LEU A 108 0.31 -12.53 -11.63
C LEU A 108 -0.21 -13.87 -11.08
N LYS A 109 -1.51 -14.12 -11.19
CA LYS A 109 -2.11 -15.39 -10.77
C LYS A 109 -1.79 -16.54 -11.69
N THR A 110 -1.55 -16.27 -12.95
CA THR A 110 -1.30 -17.30 -13.97
C THR A 110 0.18 -17.55 -14.23
N ALA A 111 1.03 -16.74 -13.69
CA ALA A 111 2.49 -16.83 -13.89
C ALA A 111 3.16 -17.88 -12.96
#